data_4fb12bc7dfe56b9cc3b58d1bc5f91b5b
#
_entry.id   4fb12bc7dfe56b9cc3b58d1bc5f91b5b
#
_cell.length_a   1.000
_cell.length_b   1.000
_cell.length_c   1.000
_cell.angle_alpha   90.00
_cell.angle_beta   90.00
_cell.angle_gamma   90.00
#
_symmetry.space_group_name_H-M   'P 1'
#
loop_
_entity.id
_entity.type
_entity.pdbx_description
1 polymer ?
#
loop_
_entity_poly.entity_id
_entity_poly.type
_entity_poly.pdbx_seq_one_letter_code
_entity_poly.pdbx_strand_id
1 'polypeptide(L)'
;MDSEGKATYAPPHVVDFHVIMIGLKKLNVKAVCAIGSTGSLRPAQVPVGSIVMPDDYAFVLPAPVTFWDRLPMGTFNPEGSQEGKIHFAPASGDDKAWVLFRAWVQKTLSPVLAEHADKIKVAPNQKGGIWPCVGSTQVGNDIKISYVQTSGPRFETRSEIQVYKNLGHIVGMTCSSEWTLSQELCVPYVLVCAIDNSANGLSLHPGGPVQEYLDHKGAIAEVTGALVNTLSAALSKGGPQGSW
;
A
#
# COMPACT_ATOMS: atom_id res chain seq x y z
N MET A 1 17.86 -6.07 16.67
CA MET A 1 17.66 -6.53 18.06
C MET A 1 18.57 -5.72 18.94
N ASP A 2 18.11 -5.31 20.11
CA ASP A 2 18.95 -4.67 21.11
C ASP A 2 19.87 -5.71 21.80
N SER A 3 20.71 -5.26 22.73
CA SER A 3 21.63 -6.14 23.48
C SER A 3 20.93 -7.24 24.29
N GLU A 4 19.61 -7.15 24.47
CA GLU A 4 18.79 -8.10 25.22
C GLU A 4 18.00 -9.04 24.28
N GLY A 5 18.25 -8.98 22.96
CA GLY A 5 17.56 -9.81 21.96
C GLY A 5 16.13 -9.36 21.63
N LYS A 6 15.70 -8.20 22.11
CA LYS A 6 14.39 -7.64 21.84
C LYS A 6 14.35 -7.00 20.45
N ALA A 7 13.25 -7.21 19.71
CA ALA A 7 13.05 -6.59 18.43
C ALA A 7 13.04 -5.06 18.57
N THR A 8 13.94 -4.38 17.86
CA THR A 8 14.00 -2.91 17.82
C THR A 8 13.20 -2.40 16.63
N TYR A 9 12.62 -1.21 16.78
CA TYR A 9 11.98 -0.51 15.68
C TYR A 9 13.01 -0.15 14.60
N ALA A 10 12.74 -0.57 13.36
CA ALA A 10 13.50 -0.15 12.18
C ALA A 10 12.76 1.01 11.51
N PRO A 11 13.29 2.23 11.51
CA PRO A 11 12.66 3.33 10.82
C PRO A 11 12.62 3.08 9.30
N PRO A 12 11.62 3.65 8.58
CA PRO A 12 11.37 3.33 7.17
C PRO A 12 12.57 3.42 6.24
N HIS A 13 13.43 4.42 6.42
CA HIS A 13 14.60 4.67 5.58
C HIS A 13 15.75 3.66 5.75
N VAL A 14 15.70 2.80 6.77
CA VAL A 14 16.70 1.72 6.98
C VAL A 14 16.14 0.33 6.69
N VAL A 15 14.89 0.24 6.29
CA VAL A 15 14.30 -1.05 5.87
C VAL A 15 14.93 -1.47 4.54
N ASP A 16 15.52 -2.67 4.53
CA ASP A 16 16.07 -3.23 3.30
C ASP A 16 14.97 -3.97 2.50
N PHE A 17 14.25 -3.22 1.68
CA PHE A 17 13.19 -3.75 0.82
C PHE A 17 13.70 -4.80 -0.17
N HIS A 18 14.97 -4.71 -0.62
CA HIS A 18 15.57 -5.68 -1.53
C HIS A 18 15.67 -7.05 -0.86
N VAL A 19 16.17 -7.11 0.38
CA VAL A 19 16.27 -8.36 1.13
C VAL A 19 14.89 -8.98 1.36
N ILE A 20 13.89 -8.17 1.70
CA ILE A 20 12.52 -8.63 1.90
C ILE A 20 11.98 -9.25 0.60
N MET A 21 12.04 -8.53 -0.51
CA MET A 21 11.45 -8.97 -1.77
C MET A 21 12.19 -10.17 -2.38
N ILE A 22 13.54 -10.22 -2.26
CA ILE A 22 14.32 -11.40 -2.64
C ILE A 22 13.92 -12.62 -1.78
N GLY A 23 13.77 -12.42 -0.48
CA GLY A 23 13.34 -13.48 0.43
C GLY A 23 12.00 -14.08 0.01
N LEU A 24 11.01 -13.24 -0.27
CA LEU A 24 9.69 -13.67 -0.77
C LEU A 24 9.81 -14.43 -2.10
N LYS A 25 10.61 -13.95 -3.03
CA LYS A 25 10.86 -14.65 -4.31
C LYS A 25 11.51 -16.00 -4.11
N LYS A 26 12.53 -16.11 -3.26
CA LYS A 26 13.18 -17.39 -2.93
C LYS A 26 12.24 -18.39 -2.26
N LEU A 27 11.29 -17.92 -1.47
CA LEU A 27 10.22 -18.72 -0.89
C LEU A 27 9.12 -19.08 -1.90
N ASN A 28 9.30 -18.72 -3.18
CA ASN A 28 8.34 -18.99 -4.25
C ASN A 28 6.94 -18.39 -3.99
N VAL A 29 6.91 -17.24 -3.31
CA VAL A 29 5.67 -16.48 -3.10
C VAL A 29 5.11 -16.06 -4.46
N LYS A 30 3.82 -16.31 -4.68
CA LYS A 30 3.16 -16.09 -5.97
C LYS A 30 2.54 -14.70 -6.10
N ALA A 31 2.19 -14.08 -4.99
CA ALA A 31 1.65 -12.73 -4.96
C ALA A 31 1.81 -12.14 -3.55
N VAL A 32 1.82 -10.83 -3.44
CA VAL A 32 1.96 -10.09 -2.17
C VAL A 32 0.77 -9.16 -1.98
N CYS A 33 0.07 -9.30 -0.85
CA CYS A 33 -0.87 -8.31 -0.38
C CYS A 33 -0.26 -7.58 0.82
N ALA A 34 0.14 -6.35 0.61
CA ALA A 34 0.68 -5.49 1.67
C ALA A 34 -0.43 -4.69 2.35
N ILE A 35 -0.28 -4.45 3.65
CA ILE A 35 -1.16 -3.56 4.40
C ILE A 35 -0.30 -2.41 4.94
N GLY A 36 -0.69 -1.18 4.61
CA GLY A 36 0.05 0.02 4.97
C GLY A 36 -0.79 0.99 5.80
N SER A 37 -0.13 1.70 6.72
CA SER A 37 -0.63 2.86 7.44
C SER A 37 -0.23 4.10 6.67
N THR A 38 -1.15 5.03 6.41
CA THR A 38 -0.93 6.17 5.51
C THR A 38 -1.65 7.43 5.96
N GLY A 39 -1.06 8.58 5.58
CA GLY A 39 -1.68 9.88 5.73
C GLY A 39 -2.49 10.29 4.49
N SER A 40 -3.60 10.98 4.71
CA SER A 40 -4.39 11.55 3.61
C SER A 40 -3.79 12.87 3.12
N LEU A 41 -3.49 12.95 1.83
CA LEU A 41 -3.16 14.19 1.12
C LEU A 41 -4.41 14.97 0.68
N ARG A 42 -5.58 14.31 0.69
CA ARG A 42 -6.87 14.86 0.27
C ARG A 42 -8.00 14.44 1.20
N PRO A 43 -8.03 14.93 2.46
CA PRO A 43 -8.96 14.41 3.48
C PRO A 43 -10.45 14.60 3.11
N ALA A 44 -10.78 15.52 2.23
CA ALA A 44 -12.15 15.66 1.70
C ALA A 44 -12.56 14.51 0.74
N GLN A 45 -11.60 13.88 0.08
CA GLN A 45 -11.82 12.78 -0.86
C GLN A 45 -11.50 11.43 -0.22
N VAL A 46 -10.45 11.37 0.57
CA VAL A 46 -9.95 10.18 1.26
C VAL A 46 -9.84 10.51 2.76
N PRO A 47 -10.95 10.45 3.52
CA PRO A 47 -10.97 10.83 4.92
C PRO A 47 -10.22 9.83 5.81
N VAL A 48 -9.79 10.31 6.98
CA VAL A 48 -9.23 9.47 8.05
C VAL A 48 -10.25 8.43 8.48
N GLY A 49 -9.78 7.20 8.71
CA GLY A 49 -10.60 6.01 8.98
C GLY A 49 -11.00 5.24 7.72
N SER A 50 -10.60 5.68 6.53
CA SER A 50 -10.84 4.93 5.29
C SER A 50 -9.85 3.78 5.11
N ILE A 51 -10.29 2.73 4.41
CA ILE A 51 -9.44 1.66 3.86
C ILE A 51 -9.48 1.78 2.35
N VAL A 52 -8.34 1.91 1.70
CA VAL A 52 -8.23 2.12 0.25
C VAL A 52 -7.21 1.19 -0.40
N MET A 53 -7.42 0.86 -1.67
CA MET A 53 -6.44 0.17 -2.52
C MET A 53 -5.95 1.14 -3.59
N PRO A 54 -4.73 1.65 -3.50
CA PRO A 54 -4.17 2.50 -4.55
C PRO A 54 -4.09 1.78 -5.90
N ASP A 55 -4.26 2.55 -6.97
CA ASP A 55 -4.15 2.08 -8.35
C ASP A 55 -2.77 2.36 -8.94
N ASP A 56 -2.07 3.32 -8.33
CA ASP A 56 -0.80 3.82 -8.83
C ASP A 56 0.04 4.40 -7.69
N TYR A 57 1.30 4.71 -7.97
CA TYR A 57 2.19 5.30 -6.98
C TYR A 57 3.16 6.30 -7.60
N ALA A 58 3.69 7.18 -6.76
CA ALA A 58 4.76 8.11 -7.08
C ALA A 58 5.87 8.02 -6.02
N PHE A 59 7.10 8.15 -6.47
CA PHE A 59 8.26 8.26 -5.58
C PHE A 59 8.67 9.71 -5.35
N VAL A 60 8.96 10.04 -4.08
CA VAL A 60 9.66 11.27 -3.70
C VAL A 60 10.87 10.86 -2.84
N LEU A 61 11.78 10.14 -3.46
CA LEU A 61 12.97 9.59 -2.82
C LEU A 61 14.25 10.17 -3.44
N PRO A 62 15.33 10.29 -2.66
CA PRO A 62 16.60 10.83 -3.15
C PRO A 62 17.33 9.89 -4.12
N ALA A 63 17.00 8.61 -4.13
CA ALA A 63 17.61 7.60 -4.98
C ALA A 63 16.58 6.59 -5.45
N PRO A 64 16.75 5.99 -6.64
CA PRO A 64 15.88 4.93 -7.11
C PRO A 64 15.98 3.69 -6.22
N VAL A 65 14.86 2.95 -6.14
CA VAL A 65 14.81 1.62 -5.52
C VAL A 65 14.68 0.61 -6.64
N THR A 66 15.73 -0.18 -6.86
CA THR A 66 15.81 -1.12 -7.98
C THR A 66 16.79 -2.25 -7.67
N PHE A 67 16.61 -3.42 -8.29
CA PHE A 67 17.62 -4.50 -8.25
C PHE A 67 18.75 -4.34 -9.27
N TRP A 68 18.59 -3.46 -10.26
CA TRP A 68 19.52 -3.36 -11.39
C TRP A 68 20.93 -2.94 -11.02
N ASP A 69 21.10 -2.23 -9.91
CA ASP A 69 22.40 -1.80 -9.39
C ASP A 69 23.01 -2.77 -8.36
N ARG A 70 22.26 -3.78 -7.91
CA ARG A 70 22.64 -4.68 -6.81
C ARG A 70 22.87 -6.12 -7.20
N LEU A 71 22.33 -6.56 -8.31
CA LEU A 71 22.33 -7.97 -8.71
C LEU A 71 22.80 -8.12 -10.15
N PRO A 72 23.52 -9.22 -10.48
CA PRO A 72 23.89 -9.52 -11.86
C PRO A 72 22.65 -9.56 -12.76
N MET A 73 22.76 -8.98 -13.95
CA MET A 73 21.70 -9.06 -14.98
C MET A 73 21.32 -10.54 -15.18
N GLY A 74 20.03 -10.81 -15.22
CA GLY A 74 19.50 -12.17 -15.36
C GLY A 74 19.30 -12.97 -14.07
N THR A 75 19.73 -12.48 -12.90
CA THR A 75 19.58 -13.19 -11.61
C THR A 75 18.11 -13.56 -11.31
N PHE A 76 17.15 -12.77 -11.78
CA PHE A 76 15.71 -12.95 -11.57
C PHE A 76 14.92 -13.02 -12.86
N ASN A 77 15.59 -13.27 -13.99
CA ASN A 77 14.89 -13.40 -15.26
C ASN A 77 14.16 -14.75 -15.31
N PRO A 78 12.83 -14.83 -15.14
CA PRO A 78 12.09 -16.05 -15.43
C PRO A 78 12.24 -16.36 -16.91
N GLU A 79 12.30 -17.60 -17.26
CA GLU A 79 12.41 -18.09 -18.65
C GLU A 79 11.46 -17.30 -19.57
N GLY A 80 12.01 -16.57 -20.51
CA GLY A 80 11.27 -15.82 -21.55
C GLY A 80 10.81 -14.41 -21.22
N SER A 81 11.01 -13.90 -20.01
CA SER A 81 10.65 -12.53 -19.66
C SER A 81 11.83 -11.59 -19.81
N GLN A 82 11.80 -10.78 -20.82
CA GLN A 82 12.41 -9.44 -20.88
C GLN A 82 13.92 -9.34 -20.57
N GLU A 83 14.76 -10.21 -21.13
CA GLU A 83 16.20 -9.95 -21.15
C GLU A 83 16.45 -8.50 -21.64
N GLY A 84 17.13 -7.73 -20.80
CA GLY A 84 17.61 -6.40 -21.16
C GLY A 84 16.63 -5.24 -20.99
N LYS A 85 15.47 -5.39 -20.38
CA LYS A 85 14.60 -4.24 -20.09
C LYS A 85 14.93 -3.63 -18.75
N ILE A 86 15.87 -2.71 -18.72
CA ILE A 86 16.09 -1.77 -17.63
C ILE A 86 14.89 -0.82 -17.50
N HIS A 87 14.22 -0.53 -18.61
CA HIS A 87 13.09 0.38 -18.65
C HIS A 87 11.80 -0.41 -18.86
N PHE A 88 10.95 -0.44 -17.87
CA PHE A 88 9.61 -0.98 -17.96
C PHE A 88 8.58 0.08 -17.53
N ALA A 89 7.41 0.07 -18.15
CA ALA A 89 6.28 0.80 -17.60
C ALA A 89 5.74 0.03 -16.40
N PRO A 90 5.64 0.63 -15.21
CA PRO A 90 4.99 -0.01 -14.09
C PRO A 90 3.61 -0.51 -14.50
N ALA A 91 3.29 -1.75 -14.10
CA ALA A 91 2.01 -2.36 -14.45
C ALA A 91 0.86 -1.55 -13.82
N SER A 92 0.29 -0.67 -14.60
CA SER A 92 -0.92 0.07 -14.27
C SER A 92 -2.14 -0.70 -14.76
N GLY A 93 -2.47 -1.81 -14.08
CA GLY A 93 -3.73 -2.50 -14.30
C GLY A 93 -3.86 -3.34 -15.59
N ASP A 94 -2.87 -3.38 -16.47
CA ASP A 94 -2.93 -4.13 -17.73
C ASP A 94 -2.37 -5.56 -17.61
N ASP A 95 -1.60 -5.85 -16.55
CA ASP A 95 -1.12 -7.20 -16.28
C ASP A 95 -2.24 -8.07 -15.72
N LYS A 96 -2.57 -9.14 -16.45
CA LYS A 96 -3.66 -10.03 -16.12
C LYS A 96 -3.53 -10.64 -14.71
N ALA A 97 -2.33 -11.03 -14.29
CA ALA A 97 -2.09 -11.60 -12.97
C ALA A 97 -2.36 -10.58 -11.86
N TRP A 98 -1.91 -9.33 -12.05
CA TRP A 98 -2.18 -8.24 -11.12
C TRP A 98 -3.67 -7.93 -11.01
N VAL A 99 -4.35 -7.80 -12.13
CA VAL A 99 -5.80 -7.52 -12.18
C VAL A 99 -6.60 -8.60 -11.46
N LEU A 100 -6.30 -9.87 -11.73
CA LEU A 100 -6.99 -11.00 -11.11
C LEU A 100 -6.72 -11.07 -9.60
N PHE A 101 -5.47 -10.87 -9.18
CA PHE A 101 -5.13 -10.87 -7.77
C PHE A 101 -5.78 -9.72 -7.01
N ARG A 102 -5.75 -8.51 -7.58
CA ARG A 102 -6.43 -7.33 -7.02
C ARG A 102 -7.93 -7.58 -6.85
N ALA A 103 -8.60 -8.10 -7.87
CA ALA A 103 -10.02 -8.42 -7.82
C ALA A 103 -10.34 -9.48 -6.75
N TRP A 104 -9.47 -10.48 -6.60
CA TRP A 104 -9.63 -11.49 -5.55
C TRP A 104 -9.48 -10.89 -4.15
N VAL A 105 -8.45 -10.08 -3.90
CA VAL A 105 -8.27 -9.37 -2.62
C VAL A 105 -9.49 -8.52 -2.30
N GLN A 106 -9.96 -7.74 -3.26
CA GLN A 106 -11.13 -6.89 -3.11
C GLN A 106 -12.38 -7.70 -2.72
N LYS A 107 -12.68 -8.76 -3.49
CA LYS A 107 -13.82 -9.63 -3.22
C LYS A 107 -13.73 -10.28 -1.83
N THR A 108 -12.53 -10.69 -1.43
CA THR A 108 -12.29 -11.36 -0.15
C THR A 108 -12.45 -10.40 1.03
N LEU A 109 -12.04 -9.15 0.90
CA LEU A 109 -12.06 -8.17 1.98
C LEU A 109 -13.41 -7.43 2.10
N SER A 110 -14.19 -7.33 1.04
CA SER A 110 -15.46 -6.58 1.03
C SER A 110 -16.43 -6.95 2.17
N PRO A 111 -16.66 -8.23 2.50
CA PRO A 111 -17.56 -8.58 3.60
C PRO A 111 -17.08 -8.09 4.96
N VAL A 112 -15.79 -8.28 5.29
CA VAL A 112 -15.24 -7.87 6.59
C VAL A 112 -15.19 -6.35 6.73
N LEU A 113 -14.98 -5.63 5.64
CA LEU A 113 -15.09 -4.17 5.65
C LEU A 113 -16.51 -3.72 5.91
N ALA A 114 -17.53 -4.43 5.40
CA ALA A 114 -18.94 -4.18 5.69
C ALA A 114 -19.27 -4.37 7.19
N GLU A 115 -18.73 -5.42 7.79
CA GLU A 115 -18.92 -5.71 9.22
C GLU A 115 -18.29 -4.64 10.14
N HIS A 116 -17.27 -3.94 9.67
CA HIS A 116 -16.57 -2.90 10.42
C HIS A 116 -16.91 -1.47 9.95
N ALA A 117 -18.01 -1.29 9.24
CA ALA A 117 -18.39 0.00 8.64
C ALA A 117 -18.61 1.12 9.66
N ASP A 118 -18.96 0.79 10.90
CA ASP A 118 -19.09 1.72 12.03
C ASP A 118 -17.74 2.28 12.51
N LYS A 119 -16.65 1.54 12.31
CA LYS A 119 -15.27 1.90 12.66
C LYS A 119 -14.53 2.59 11.53
N ILE A 120 -15.03 2.46 10.31
CA ILE A 120 -14.46 3.03 9.08
C ILE A 120 -15.27 4.26 8.73
N LYS A 121 -14.67 5.43 8.76
CA LYS A 121 -15.34 6.67 8.32
C LYS A 121 -15.50 6.65 6.80
N VAL A 122 -16.73 6.82 6.37
CA VAL A 122 -17.08 6.99 4.96
C VAL A 122 -17.20 8.48 4.65
N ALA A 123 -16.73 8.90 3.47
CA ALA A 123 -16.88 10.29 3.04
C ALA A 123 -18.35 10.73 3.05
N PRO A 124 -18.66 11.99 3.45
CA PRO A 124 -20.04 12.44 3.73
C PRO A 124 -21.04 12.29 2.59
N ASN A 125 -20.60 12.10 1.37
CA ASN A 125 -21.45 12.01 0.17
C ASN A 125 -21.65 10.58 -0.37
N GLN A 126 -21.19 9.55 0.35
CA GLN A 126 -21.38 8.17 -0.08
C GLN A 126 -22.43 7.48 0.79
N LYS A 127 -23.59 7.19 0.20
CA LYS A 127 -24.61 6.35 0.80
C LYS A 127 -24.11 4.91 0.88
N GLY A 128 -23.97 4.43 2.11
CA GLY A 128 -23.80 3.01 2.39
C GLY A 128 -22.38 2.51 2.35
N GLY A 129 -21.75 2.55 3.50
CA GLY A 129 -20.67 1.73 3.99
C GLY A 129 -19.57 1.42 3.00
N ILE A 130 -18.41 1.34 3.43
CA ILE A 130 -17.24 0.90 2.73
C ILE A 130 -16.89 1.85 1.58
N TRP A 131 -15.87 2.60 1.81
CA TRP A 131 -14.97 2.88 0.71
C TRP A 131 -14.70 1.51 0.13
N PRO A 132 -15.19 1.24 -1.08
CA PRO A 132 -14.82 -0.01 -1.66
C PRO A 132 -13.29 -0.01 -1.61
N CYS A 133 -12.70 -1.15 -1.23
CA CYS A 133 -11.40 -1.51 -1.74
C CYS A 133 -11.53 -1.56 -3.25
N VAL A 134 -11.91 -0.50 -3.86
CA VAL A 134 -12.21 -0.43 -5.28
C VAL A 134 -11.10 0.37 -5.88
N GLY A 135 -10.25 -0.33 -6.54
CA GLY A 135 -9.75 0.24 -7.75
C GLY A 135 -10.93 0.79 -8.50
N SER A 136 -10.89 2.06 -8.81
CA SER A 136 -11.56 2.73 -9.91
C SER A 136 -13.08 2.86 -9.97
N THR A 137 -13.88 2.53 -8.99
CA THR A 137 -15.29 2.86 -9.15
C THR A 137 -15.84 3.57 -7.93
N GLN A 138 -15.93 4.90 -8.06
CA GLN A 138 -16.81 5.80 -7.30
C GLN A 138 -16.24 6.52 -6.07
N VAL A 139 -15.09 7.15 -6.23
CA VAL A 139 -15.00 8.53 -5.75
C VAL A 139 -15.36 9.39 -6.96
N GLY A 140 -16.59 9.84 -7.07
CA GLY A 140 -17.17 10.59 -8.18
C GLY A 140 -16.35 10.53 -9.47
N ASN A 141 -16.72 9.71 -10.41
CA ASN A 141 -16.14 9.58 -11.76
C ASN A 141 -14.61 9.41 -11.80
N ASP A 142 -14.11 8.18 -11.82
CA ASP A 142 -12.77 7.79 -12.32
C ASP A 142 -11.51 8.33 -11.61
N ILE A 143 -11.55 8.70 -10.35
CA ILE A 143 -10.33 9.09 -9.64
C ILE A 143 -9.56 7.83 -9.23
N LYS A 144 -8.49 7.53 -9.96
CA LYS A 144 -7.49 6.55 -9.54
C LYS A 144 -6.76 7.07 -8.31
N ILE A 145 -6.71 6.28 -7.24
CA ILE A 145 -5.98 6.65 -6.02
C ILE A 145 -4.50 6.38 -6.24
N SER A 146 -3.68 7.42 -6.06
CA SER A 146 -2.22 7.29 -6.12
C SER A 146 -1.60 7.43 -4.74
N TYR A 147 -0.69 6.51 -4.43
CA TYR A 147 0.12 6.50 -3.22
C TYR A 147 1.43 7.25 -3.48
N VAL A 148 1.80 8.18 -2.61
CA VAL A 148 3.08 8.90 -2.68
C VAL A 148 4.01 8.36 -1.60
N GLN A 149 5.20 7.88 -1.99
CA GLN A 149 6.21 7.47 -1.03
C GLN A 149 7.23 8.55 -0.77
N THR A 150 7.46 8.82 0.51
CA THR A 150 8.54 9.66 1.03
C THR A 150 9.56 8.81 1.80
N SER A 151 10.73 9.37 2.11
CA SER A 151 11.78 8.60 2.78
C SER A 151 11.53 8.37 4.28
N GLY A 152 10.75 9.24 4.93
CA GLY A 152 10.69 9.23 6.39
C GLY A 152 12.06 9.59 7.05
N PRO A 153 12.28 9.34 8.35
CA PRO A 153 11.32 8.83 9.33
C PRO A 153 10.40 9.91 9.91
N ARG A 154 10.64 11.20 9.64
CA ARG A 154 9.78 12.29 10.06
C ARG A 154 8.57 12.43 9.16
N PHE A 155 7.49 12.96 9.69
CA PHE A 155 6.41 13.46 8.85
C PHE A 155 6.88 14.61 7.95
N GLU A 156 6.22 14.77 6.83
CA GLU A 156 6.47 15.79 5.84
C GLU A 156 6.16 17.18 6.39
N THR A 157 6.88 18.18 5.93
CA THR A 157 6.56 19.57 6.20
C THR A 157 5.28 20.00 5.47
N ARG A 158 4.66 21.07 5.91
CA ARG A 158 3.47 21.64 5.22
C ARG A 158 3.77 22.01 3.76
N SER A 159 4.99 22.48 3.49
CA SER A 159 5.41 22.83 2.13
C SER A 159 5.58 21.59 1.24
N GLU A 160 6.19 20.53 1.77
CA GLU A 160 6.28 19.23 1.08
C GLU A 160 4.88 18.69 0.75
N ILE A 161 3.94 18.75 1.71
CA ILE A 161 2.56 18.30 1.50
C ILE A 161 1.86 19.10 0.38
N GLN A 162 2.08 20.41 0.25
CA GLN A 162 1.51 21.17 -0.86
C GLN A 162 2.01 20.67 -2.24
N VAL A 163 3.25 20.18 -2.32
CA VAL A 163 3.79 19.58 -3.54
C VAL A 163 3.16 18.19 -3.75
N TYR A 164 3.16 17.36 -2.70
CA TYR A 164 2.72 15.94 -2.81
C TYR A 164 1.24 15.79 -3.13
N LYS A 165 0.40 16.73 -2.74
CA LYS A 165 -1.00 16.80 -3.17
C LYS A 165 -1.20 16.78 -4.69
N ASN A 166 -0.22 17.25 -5.45
CA ASN A 166 -0.27 17.22 -6.92
C ASN A 166 0.19 15.88 -7.50
N LEU A 167 0.84 15.03 -6.69
CA LEU A 167 1.35 13.72 -7.11
C LEU A 167 0.40 12.58 -6.75
N GLY A 168 -0.41 12.74 -5.69
CA GLY A 168 -1.28 11.67 -5.25
C GLY A 168 -2.34 12.06 -4.21
N HIS A 169 -2.93 11.04 -3.63
CA HIS A 169 -4.07 11.14 -2.71
C HIS A 169 -3.71 10.76 -1.27
N ILE A 170 -2.73 9.87 -1.11
CA ILE A 170 -2.28 9.35 0.18
C ILE A 170 -0.75 9.33 0.22
N VAL A 171 -0.17 9.41 1.40
CA VAL A 171 1.28 9.46 1.61
C VAL A 171 1.72 8.43 2.65
N GLY A 172 2.85 7.79 2.39
CA GLY A 172 3.50 6.87 3.31
C GLY A 172 4.99 6.69 2.99
N MET A 173 5.65 5.75 3.65
CA MET A 173 7.12 5.73 3.67
C MET A 173 7.74 4.43 3.13
N THR A 174 6.94 3.44 2.68
CA THR A 174 7.47 2.08 2.42
C THR A 174 6.96 1.43 1.12
N CYS A 175 5.68 1.51 0.84
CA CYS A 175 5.00 0.54 -0.04
C CYS A 175 5.34 0.69 -1.54
N SER A 176 5.68 1.89 -2.04
CA SER A 176 6.10 2.01 -3.45
C SER A 176 7.45 1.33 -3.71
N SER A 177 8.33 1.27 -2.71
CA SER A 177 9.59 0.52 -2.80
C SER A 177 9.33 -0.97 -2.99
N GLU A 178 8.46 -1.55 -2.17
CA GLU A 178 8.03 -2.95 -2.31
C GLU A 178 7.33 -3.19 -3.65
N TRP A 179 6.44 -2.28 -4.04
CA TRP A 179 5.69 -2.38 -5.29
C TRP A 179 6.61 -2.37 -6.52
N THR A 180 7.58 -1.44 -6.58
CA THR A 180 8.56 -1.39 -7.68
C THR A 180 9.39 -2.67 -7.75
N LEU A 181 9.95 -3.11 -6.63
CA LEU A 181 10.77 -4.31 -6.58
C LEU A 181 9.97 -5.59 -6.90
N SER A 182 8.68 -5.64 -6.53
CA SER A 182 7.82 -6.77 -6.89
C SER A 182 7.56 -6.84 -8.39
N GLN A 183 7.45 -5.68 -9.06
CA GLN A 183 7.31 -5.60 -10.51
C GLN A 183 8.57 -6.08 -11.22
N GLU A 184 9.76 -5.69 -10.75
CA GLU A 184 11.03 -6.20 -11.28
C GLU A 184 11.17 -7.72 -11.12
N LEU A 185 10.57 -8.30 -10.07
CA LEU A 185 10.56 -9.74 -9.80
C LEU A 185 9.40 -10.48 -10.49
N CYS A 186 8.53 -9.79 -11.20
CA CYS A 186 7.29 -10.33 -11.77
C CYS A 186 6.42 -11.04 -10.70
N VAL A 187 6.28 -10.44 -9.52
CA VAL A 187 5.42 -10.92 -8.43
C VAL A 187 4.26 -9.94 -8.27
N PRO A 188 3.00 -10.35 -8.51
CA PRO A 188 1.84 -9.49 -8.30
C PRO A 188 1.82 -8.89 -6.89
N TYR A 189 1.60 -7.58 -6.81
CA TYR A 189 1.59 -6.82 -5.57
C TYR A 189 0.31 -5.99 -5.46
N VAL A 190 -0.38 -6.11 -4.36
CA VAL A 190 -1.56 -5.32 -4.05
C VAL A 190 -1.35 -4.64 -2.71
N LEU A 191 -1.62 -3.35 -2.66
CA LEU A 191 -1.53 -2.55 -1.45
C LEU A 191 -2.94 -2.24 -0.93
N VAL A 192 -3.16 -2.47 0.35
CA VAL A 192 -4.34 -2.04 1.11
C VAL A 192 -3.87 -1.03 2.15
N CYS A 193 -4.34 0.20 2.06
CA CYS A 193 -3.96 1.28 2.98
C CYS A 193 -5.07 1.60 3.96
N ALA A 194 -4.70 1.71 5.23
CA ALA A 194 -5.52 2.32 6.25
C ALA A 194 -5.12 3.79 6.39
N ILE A 195 -6.09 4.70 6.36
CA ILE A 195 -5.88 6.13 6.51
C ILE A 195 -6.04 6.48 7.97
N ASP A 196 -4.96 6.69 8.68
CA ASP A 196 -4.96 6.90 10.12
C ASP A 196 -4.75 8.36 10.54
N ASN A 197 -4.28 9.21 9.62
CA ASN A 197 -4.17 10.64 9.85
C ASN A 197 -4.32 11.44 8.55
N SER A 198 -4.64 12.70 8.68
CA SER A 198 -4.46 13.68 7.61
C SER A 198 -2.99 14.11 7.55
N ALA A 199 -2.44 14.33 6.38
CA ALA A 199 -1.06 14.80 6.23
C ALA A 199 -0.86 16.17 6.89
N ASN A 200 0.39 16.48 7.25
CA ASN A 200 0.72 17.68 8.03
C ASN A 200 0.21 18.97 7.37
N GLY A 201 -0.53 19.76 8.16
CA GLY A 201 -1.16 21.01 7.71
C GLY A 201 -2.51 20.82 7.00
N LEU A 202 -3.00 19.58 6.89
CA LEU A 202 -4.35 19.27 6.37
C LEU A 202 -5.27 18.72 7.46
N SER A 203 -4.72 18.27 8.59
CA SER A 203 -5.51 17.80 9.73
C SER A 203 -6.32 18.96 10.33
N LEU A 204 -7.59 18.69 10.58
CA LEU A 204 -8.47 19.53 11.39
C LEU A 204 -8.44 19.15 12.87
N HIS A 205 -7.68 18.12 13.22
CA HIS A 205 -7.54 17.67 14.59
C HIS A 205 -6.74 18.69 15.41
N PRO A 206 -7.21 19.12 16.61
CA PRO A 206 -6.53 20.13 17.44
C PRO A 206 -5.09 19.79 17.80
N GLY A 207 -4.79 18.49 17.99
CA GLY A 207 -3.46 17.96 18.28
C GLY A 207 -2.58 17.69 17.05
N GLY A 208 -3.07 18.02 15.85
CA GLY A 208 -2.35 17.79 14.60
C GLY A 208 -2.30 16.30 14.18
N PRO A 209 -1.50 15.97 13.13
CA PRO A 209 -1.53 14.65 12.51
C PRO A 209 -1.03 13.52 13.44
N VAL A 210 -0.10 13.80 14.34
CA VAL A 210 0.42 12.79 15.28
C VAL A 210 -0.66 12.38 16.28
N GLN A 211 -1.40 13.34 16.84
CA GLN A 211 -2.48 13.03 17.78
C GLN A 211 -3.64 12.35 17.07
N GLU A 212 -3.98 12.82 15.86
CA GLU A 212 -4.99 12.19 15.02
C GLU A 212 -4.66 10.71 14.75
N TYR A 213 -3.40 10.40 14.42
CA TYR A 213 -2.91 9.02 14.30
C TYR A 213 -3.08 8.23 15.60
N LEU A 214 -2.66 8.79 16.74
CA LEU A 214 -2.75 8.11 18.04
C LEU A 214 -4.19 7.77 18.43
N ASP A 215 -5.14 8.66 18.12
CA ASP A 215 -6.55 8.49 18.42
C ASP A 215 -7.22 7.42 17.55
N HIS A 216 -6.76 7.24 16.32
CA HIS A 216 -7.35 6.27 15.38
C HIS A 216 -6.63 4.92 15.35
N LYS A 217 -5.37 4.83 15.79
CA LYS A 217 -4.54 3.61 15.64
C LYS A 217 -5.16 2.35 16.21
N GLY A 218 -5.95 2.45 17.30
CA GLY A 218 -6.60 1.29 17.93
C GLY A 218 -7.69 0.68 17.04
N ALA A 219 -8.59 1.52 16.53
CA ALA A 219 -9.65 1.08 15.63
C ALA A 219 -9.09 0.56 14.30
N ILE A 220 -8.07 1.23 13.77
CA ILE A 220 -7.39 0.80 12.54
C ILE A 220 -6.66 -0.53 12.74
N ALA A 221 -5.99 -0.75 13.88
CA ALA A 221 -5.33 -2.01 14.18
C ALA A 221 -6.34 -3.17 14.27
N GLU A 222 -7.51 -2.94 14.83
CA GLU A 222 -8.58 -3.95 14.86
C GLU A 222 -9.05 -4.32 13.46
N VAL A 223 -9.36 -3.31 12.64
CA VAL A 223 -9.79 -3.54 11.24
C VAL A 223 -8.70 -4.24 10.44
N THR A 224 -7.46 -3.77 10.50
CA THR A 224 -6.35 -4.39 9.76
C THR A 224 -6.09 -5.82 10.22
N GLY A 225 -6.23 -6.11 11.52
CA GLY A 225 -6.18 -7.48 12.06
C GLY A 225 -7.27 -8.37 11.45
N ALA A 226 -8.50 -7.87 11.34
CA ALA A 226 -9.61 -8.59 10.71
C ALA A 226 -9.34 -8.84 9.21
N LEU A 227 -8.75 -7.86 8.48
CA LEU A 227 -8.35 -8.03 7.08
C LEU A 227 -7.31 -9.14 6.92
N VAL A 228 -6.26 -9.15 7.75
CA VAL A 228 -5.20 -10.19 7.72
C VAL A 228 -5.79 -11.56 7.98
N ASN A 229 -6.63 -11.70 9.02
CA ASN A 229 -7.26 -12.96 9.37
C ASN A 229 -8.16 -13.49 8.23
N THR A 230 -8.92 -12.59 7.60
CA THR A 230 -9.81 -12.94 6.47
C THR A 230 -9.02 -13.41 5.26
N LEU A 231 -7.94 -12.71 4.89
CA LEU A 231 -7.05 -13.12 3.80
C LEU A 231 -6.39 -14.47 4.11
N SER A 232 -5.88 -14.66 5.33
CA SER A 232 -5.26 -15.92 5.75
C SER A 232 -6.24 -17.09 5.69
N ALA A 233 -7.47 -16.91 6.15
CA ALA A 233 -8.53 -17.91 6.07
C ALA A 233 -8.93 -18.23 4.61
N ALA A 234 -8.97 -17.22 3.75
CA ALA A 234 -9.27 -17.42 2.32
C ALA A 234 -8.15 -18.16 1.59
N LEU A 235 -6.88 -17.85 1.91
CA LEU A 235 -5.71 -18.56 1.37
C LEU A 235 -5.69 -20.03 1.81
N SER A 236 -6.03 -20.32 3.07
CA SER A 236 -6.11 -21.70 3.58
C SER A 236 -7.17 -22.56 2.90
N LYS A 237 -8.20 -21.93 2.30
CA LYS A 237 -9.26 -22.60 1.53
C LYS A 237 -8.94 -22.74 0.04
N GLY A 238 -7.70 -22.48 -0.37
CA GLY A 238 -7.22 -22.66 -1.74
C GLY A 238 -6.87 -21.37 -2.47
N GLY A 239 -7.08 -20.22 -1.85
CA GLY A 239 -6.68 -18.93 -2.42
C GLY A 239 -7.35 -18.59 -3.76
N PRO A 240 -6.75 -17.67 -4.53
CA PRO A 240 -7.25 -17.36 -5.86
C PRO A 240 -7.06 -18.54 -6.80
N GLN A 241 -8.15 -18.93 -7.46
CA GLN A 241 -8.15 -20.01 -8.45
C GLN A 241 -7.71 -19.45 -9.81
N GLY A 242 -6.66 -20.01 -10.39
CA GLY A 242 -6.16 -19.64 -11.72
C GLY A 242 -4.62 -19.69 -11.80
N SER A 243 -4.10 -19.85 -13.01
CA SER A 243 -2.67 -19.68 -13.30
C SER A 243 -2.34 -18.20 -13.25
N TRP A 244 -1.56 -17.82 -12.27
CA TRP A 244 -0.91 -16.52 -12.17
C TRP A 244 0.36 -16.51 -13.02
#